data_1fd6f2d5c79b67f3fc4ccf671e0bf807
#
_entry.id   1fd6f2d5c79b67f3fc4ccf671e0bf807
#
_cell.length_a   1.000
_cell.length_b   1.000
_cell.length_c   1.000
_cell.angle_alpha   90.00
_cell.angle_beta   90.00
_cell.angle_gamma   90.00
#
_symmetry.space_group_name_H-M   'P 1'
#
loop_
_entity.id
_entity.type
_entity.pdbx_description
1 polymer ?
#
loop_
_entity_poly.entity_id
_entity_poly.type
_entity_poly.pdbx_seq_one_letter_code
_entity_poly.pdbx_strand_id
1 'polypeptide(L)'
;AIAEHLYRFRGIRADPEQIVVGAGSEYLTGLLIQLLGREGLYGVENPGYGKTHRILTSNGARVTPLPLDEQGLRVDTLASSGVRVVHVTPSHHFPLGIIMPVSRRSALLSWAAGASDRYILEDDYDSEFRFSGRPIPALQSLDRNERVIYLNTFAKTLAPSLRISYMVLPPHLLERWRRELWFYSSTVPSFEQDTLALFMQRGHFERHLARARNRYKARREALRAAAKETGLLDIGRFSSGDAGLHLLLWLEG
;
A
#
# COMPACT_ATOMS: atom_id res chain seq x y z
N ALA A 1 9.95 9.15 14.25
CA ALA A 1 10.66 8.72 13.03
C ALA A 1 9.69 8.40 11.90
N ILE A 2 8.77 7.39 12.04
CA ILE A 2 7.83 7.01 10.95
C ILE A 2 6.93 8.19 10.55
N ALA A 3 6.31 8.90 11.51
CA ALA A 3 5.46 10.06 11.22
C ALA A 3 6.20 11.14 10.41
N GLU A 4 7.44 11.42 10.74
CA GLU A 4 8.28 12.39 10.02
C GLU A 4 8.60 11.91 8.59
N HIS A 5 8.92 10.63 8.43
CA HIS A 5 9.13 10.02 7.11
C HIS A 5 7.87 10.13 6.24
N LEU A 6 6.71 9.78 6.78
CA LEU A 6 5.42 9.88 6.10
C LEU A 6 5.11 11.30 5.66
N TYR A 7 5.35 12.27 6.52
CA TYR A 7 5.14 13.68 6.17
C TYR A 7 6.02 14.12 5.01
N ARG A 8 7.32 13.79 5.05
CA ARG A 8 8.30 14.21 4.03
C ARG A 8 8.11 13.52 2.68
N PHE A 9 7.78 12.23 2.69
CA PHE A 9 7.78 11.42 1.47
C PHE A 9 6.39 11.13 0.90
N ARG A 10 5.35 11.16 1.74
CA ARG A 10 3.97 10.81 1.32
C ARG A 10 2.97 11.94 1.53
N GLY A 11 3.37 13.04 2.19
CA GLY A 11 2.49 14.14 2.54
C GLY A 11 1.48 13.80 3.64
N ILE A 12 1.63 12.64 4.29
CA ILE A 12 0.74 12.17 5.35
C ILE A 12 1.08 12.88 6.66
N ARG A 13 0.11 13.56 7.24
CA ARG A 13 0.21 14.17 8.57
C ARG A 13 -0.47 13.24 9.57
N ALA A 14 0.31 12.49 10.31
CA ALA A 14 -0.18 11.58 11.33
C ALA A 14 0.47 11.90 12.68
N ASP A 15 -0.32 11.88 13.74
CA ASP A 15 0.20 11.83 15.09
C ASP A 15 0.91 10.47 15.30
N PRO A 16 2.06 10.41 15.99
CA PRO A 16 2.70 9.15 16.32
C PRO A 16 1.78 8.10 16.94
N GLU A 17 0.79 8.51 17.72
CA GLU A 17 -0.19 7.63 18.34
C GLU A 17 -1.16 6.96 17.35
N GLN A 18 -1.34 7.55 16.17
CA GLN A 18 -2.14 6.95 15.09
C GLN A 18 -1.41 5.80 14.38
N ILE A 19 -0.10 5.63 14.64
CA ILE A 19 0.75 4.68 13.95
C ILE A 19 0.85 3.39 14.77
N VAL A 20 0.24 2.33 14.27
CA VAL A 20 0.33 0.99 14.87
C VAL A 20 1.38 0.19 14.12
N VAL A 21 2.41 -0.27 14.86
CA VAL A 21 3.50 -1.09 14.33
C VAL A 21 3.22 -2.57 14.57
N GLY A 22 3.46 -3.41 13.56
CA GLY A 22 3.24 -4.86 13.68
C GLY A 22 4.15 -5.69 12.77
N ALA A 23 4.25 -6.98 13.06
CA ALA A 23 5.13 -7.94 12.38
C ALA A 23 4.59 -8.38 11.02
N GLY A 24 4.50 -7.44 10.09
CA GLY A 24 4.04 -7.67 8.72
C GLY A 24 2.61 -7.18 8.48
N SER A 25 2.33 -6.84 7.21
CA SER A 25 1.01 -6.36 6.80
C SER A 25 -0.10 -7.39 7.01
N GLU A 26 0.21 -8.68 6.95
CA GLU A 26 -0.73 -9.76 7.22
C GLU A 26 -1.28 -9.73 8.65
N TYR A 27 -0.43 -9.49 9.65
CA TYR A 27 -0.84 -9.34 11.04
C TYR A 27 -1.72 -8.09 11.22
N LEU A 28 -1.28 -6.96 10.69
CA LEU A 28 -2.04 -5.70 10.74
C LEU A 28 -3.40 -5.81 10.06
N THR A 29 -3.48 -6.51 8.91
CA THR A 29 -4.74 -6.76 8.23
C THR A 29 -5.69 -7.59 9.09
N GLY A 30 -5.19 -8.60 9.81
CA GLY A 30 -5.98 -9.38 10.75
C GLY A 30 -6.57 -8.52 11.88
N LEU A 31 -5.80 -7.58 12.41
CA LEU A 31 -6.27 -6.63 13.42
C LEU A 31 -7.29 -5.64 12.85
N LEU A 32 -7.10 -5.19 11.60
CA LEU A 32 -8.07 -4.31 10.93
C LEU A 32 -9.43 -4.99 10.73
N ILE A 33 -9.45 -6.29 10.42
CA ILE A 33 -10.71 -7.04 10.32
C ILE A 33 -11.42 -7.10 11.68
N GLN A 34 -10.68 -7.24 12.78
CA GLN A 34 -11.27 -7.19 14.11
C GLN A 34 -11.81 -5.79 14.43
N LEU A 35 -11.07 -4.74 14.06
CA LEU A 35 -11.46 -3.35 14.29
C LEU A 35 -12.66 -2.93 13.43
N LEU A 36 -12.70 -3.30 12.14
CA LEU A 36 -13.74 -2.87 11.20
C LEU A 36 -14.96 -3.80 11.19
N GLY A 37 -14.79 -5.03 11.68
CA GLY A 37 -15.84 -6.05 11.73
C GLY A 37 -15.78 -7.01 10.54
N ARG A 38 -16.23 -8.24 10.76
CA ARG A 38 -16.28 -9.33 9.76
C ARG A 38 -17.53 -9.33 8.92
N GLU A 39 -18.59 -8.68 9.40
CA GLU A 39 -19.92 -8.70 8.77
C GLU A 39 -19.97 -7.86 7.47
N GLY A 40 -19.08 -6.89 7.33
CA GLY A 40 -18.94 -6.08 6.13
C GLY A 40 -18.42 -6.90 4.94
N LEU A 41 -18.77 -6.47 3.73
CA LEU A 41 -18.19 -7.01 2.50
C LEU A 41 -16.89 -6.26 2.20
N TYR A 42 -15.80 -7.02 2.05
CA TYR A 42 -14.48 -6.51 1.68
C TYR A 42 -14.26 -6.66 0.17
N GLY A 43 -13.81 -5.59 -0.48
CA GLY A 43 -13.43 -5.61 -1.89
C GLY A 43 -11.90 -5.72 -2.04
N VAL A 44 -11.46 -6.51 -3.00
CA VAL A 44 -10.05 -6.59 -3.42
C VAL A 44 -9.93 -6.42 -4.92
N GLU A 45 -8.86 -5.80 -5.36
CA GLU A 45 -8.53 -5.64 -6.78
C GLU A 45 -8.35 -7.00 -7.46
N ASN A 46 -8.92 -7.17 -8.68
CA ASN A 46 -8.79 -8.40 -9.48
C ASN A 46 -8.51 -8.07 -10.97
N PRO A 47 -7.33 -8.46 -11.50
CA PRO A 47 -6.25 -9.16 -10.82
C PRO A 47 -5.63 -8.33 -9.70
N GLY A 48 -5.13 -8.98 -8.64
CA GLY A 48 -4.55 -8.32 -7.47
C GLY A 48 -3.65 -9.26 -6.68
N TYR A 49 -3.19 -8.81 -5.50
CA TYR A 49 -2.34 -9.62 -4.65
C TYR A 49 -3.15 -10.72 -3.95
N GLY A 50 -3.10 -11.94 -4.49
CA GLY A 50 -3.91 -13.06 -4.01
C GLY A 50 -3.74 -13.41 -2.52
N LYS A 51 -2.62 -13.02 -1.89
CA LYS A 51 -2.40 -13.22 -0.46
C LYS A 51 -3.35 -12.35 0.37
N THR A 52 -3.66 -11.13 -0.07
CA THR A 52 -4.64 -10.25 0.62
C THR A 52 -6.01 -10.93 0.69
N HIS A 53 -6.50 -11.47 -0.43
CA HIS A 53 -7.77 -12.21 -0.45
C HIS A 53 -7.77 -13.36 0.58
N ARG A 54 -6.68 -14.16 0.61
CA ARG A 54 -6.56 -15.29 1.54
C ARG A 54 -6.50 -14.86 3.00
N ILE A 55 -5.80 -13.76 3.30
CA ILE A 55 -5.73 -13.22 4.67
C ILE A 55 -7.11 -12.75 5.14
N LEU A 56 -7.83 -12.01 4.29
CA LEU A 56 -9.18 -11.54 4.60
C LEU A 56 -10.12 -12.72 4.88
N THR A 57 -10.17 -13.71 3.98
CA THR A 57 -11.06 -14.88 4.13
C THR A 57 -10.69 -15.78 5.31
N SER A 58 -9.39 -15.99 5.58
CA SER A 58 -8.94 -16.80 6.72
C SER A 58 -9.25 -16.15 8.07
N ASN A 59 -9.44 -14.83 8.10
CA ASN A 59 -9.90 -14.09 9.28
C ASN A 59 -11.43 -13.96 9.37
N GLY A 60 -12.17 -14.65 8.49
CA GLY A 60 -13.63 -14.75 8.50
C GLY A 60 -14.35 -13.58 7.80
N ALA A 61 -13.63 -12.72 7.06
CA ALA A 61 -14.26 -11.67 6.28
C ALA A 61 -14.88 -12.24 4.99
N ARG A 62 -16.02 -11.66 4.57
CA ARG A 62 -16.58 -11.89 3.23
C ARG A 62 -15.85 -11.03 2.22
N VAL A 63 -15.36 -11.63 1.14
CA VAL A 63 -14.51 -10.94 0.17
C VAL A 63 -15.10 -11.08 -1.24
N THR A 64 -15.10 -9.97 -1.99
CA THR A 64 -15.46 -9.95 -3.40
C THR A 64 -14.34 -9.37 -4.26
N PRO A 65 -14.00 -10.01 -5.39
CA PRO A 65 -13.07 -9.43 -6.36
C PRO A 65 -13.75 -8.28 -7.12
N LEU A 66 -13.01 -7.21 -7.34
CA LEU A 66 -13.47 -6.01 -8.04
C LEU A 66 -12.65 -5.81 -9.33
N PRO A 67 -13.29 -5.55 -10.46
CA PRO A 67 -12.60 -5.39 -11.74
C PRO A 67 -11.80 -4.10 -11.80
N LEU A 68 -10.77 -4.16 -12.63
CA LEU A 68 -9.89 -3.04 -12.96
C LEU A 68 -10.09 -2.60 -14.42
N ASP A 69 -9.67 -1.39 -14.70
CA ASP A 69 -9.40 -0.88 -16.04
C ASP A 69 -7.97 -0.31 -16.11
N GLU A 70 -7.63 0.39 -17.16
CA GLU A 70 -6.31 1.00 -17.38
C GLU A 70 -5.92 2.04 -16.31
N GLN A 71 -6.88 2.51 -15.52
CA GLN A 71 -6.69 3.47 -14.43
C GLN A 71 -6.72 2.82 -13.03
N GLY A 72 -6.82 1.49 -12.97
CA GLY A 72 -6.93 0.73 -11.72
C GLY A 72 -8.38 0.39 -11.36
N LEU A 73 -8.70 0.34 -10.06
CA LEU A 73 -10.01 -0.07 -9.58
C LEU A 73 -11.15 0.74 -10.20
N ARG A 74 -12.16 0.04 -10.72
CA ARG A 74 -13.38 0.64 -11.26
C ARG A 74 -14.31 1.06 -10.12
N VAL A 75 -14.41 2.37 -9.89
CA VAL A 75 -15.21 2.94 -8.80
C VAL A 75 -16.73 2.83 -9.05
N ASP A 76 -17.17 2.81 -10.30
CA ASP A 76 -18.58 2.56 -10.67
C ASP A 76 -19.05 1.18 -10.22
N THR A 77 -18.24 0.16 -10.47
CA THR A 77 -18.50 -1.21 -10.01
C THR A 77 -18.44 -1.30 -8.47
N LEU A 78 -17.46 -0.65 -7.85
CA LEU A 78 -17.35 -0.58 -6.40
C LEU A 78 -18.62 0.05 -5.78
N ALA A 79 -19.14 1.12 -6.35
CA ALA A 79 -20.31 1.82 -5.83
C ALA A 79 -21.57 0.93 -5.78
N SER A 80 -21.71 0.00 -6.74
CA SER A 80 -22.87 -0.93 -6.84
C SER A 80 -22.64 -2.27 -6.14
N SER A 81 -21.43 -2.55 -5.64
CA SER A 81 -21.04 -3.89 -5.13
C SER A 81 -21.53 -4.21 -3.71
N GLY A 82 -21.96 -3.21 -2.93
CA GLY A 82 -22.24 -3.37 -1.51
C GLY A 82 -20.99 -3.49 -0.61
N VAL A 83 -19.80 -3.27 -1.16
CA VAL A 83 -18.52 -3.28 -0.42
C VAL A 83 -18.50 -2.12 0.58
N ARG A 84 -18.00 -2.43 1.79
CA ARG A 84 -17.77 -1.44 2.85
C ARG A 84 -16.29 -1.12 3.05
N VAL A 85 -15.43 -2.09 2.87
CA VAL A 85 -13.97 -1.91 3.00
C VAL A 85 -13.31 -2.36 1.71
N VAL A 86 -12.52 -1.50 1.07
CA VAL A 86 -11.82 -1.84 -0.16
C VAL A 86 -10.31 -1.76 0.05
N HIS A 87 -9.59 -2.81 -0.35
CA HIS A 87 -8.12 -2.84 -0.37
C HIS A 87 -7.64 -2.45 -1.77
N VAL A 88 -6.74 -1.46 -1.83
CA VAL A 88 -6.18 -0.94 -3.07
C VAL A 88 -4.68 -0.67 -2.96
N THR A 89 -3.97 -0.74 -4.10
CA THR A 89 -2.55 -0.45 -4.24
C THR A 89 -2.32 0.72 -5.22
N PRO A 90 -2.74 1.95 -4.88
CA PRO A 90 -2.91 3.04 -5.84
C PRO A 90 -1.62 3.67 -6.33
N SER A 91 -0.51 3.49 -5.62
CA SER A 91 0.80 4.04 -5.99
C SER A 91 1.52 3.18 -7.01
N HIS A 92 1.32 1.87 -6.95
CA HIS A 92 1.87 0.89 -7.87
C HIS A 92 1.09 -0.42 -7.75
N HIS A 93 0.11 -0.59 -8.62
CA HIS A 93 -0.80 -1.74 -8.56
C HIS A 93 -0.05 -3.07 -8.77
N PHE A 94 -0.30 -4.05 -7.91
CA PHE A 94 0.19 -5.41 -8.10
C PHE A 94 -0.90 -6.30 -8.69
N PRO A 95 -0.64 -7.06 -9.81
CA PRO A 95 0.65 -7.14 -10.52
C PRO A 95 0.80 -6.18 -11.71
N LEU A 96 -0.23 -5.40 -12.07
CA LEU A 96 -0.30 -4.72 -13.36
C LEU A 96 0.62 -3.50 -13.50
N GLY A 97 1.18 -2.98 -12.40
CA GLY A 97 2.05 -1.80 -12.42
C GLY A 97 1.31 -0.49 -12.71
N ILE A 98 -0.02 -0.47 -12.62
CA ILE A 98 -0.85 0.71 -12.85
C ILE A 98 -0.61 1.71 -11.71
N ILE A 99 -0.47 2.98 -12.07
CA ILE A 99 -0.46 4.09 -11.11
C ILE A 99 -1.83 4.76 -11.20
N MET A 100 -2.61 4.69 -10.13
CA MET A 100 -3.96 5.25 -10.09
C MET A 100 -3.91 6.77 -10.26
N PRO A 101 -4.55 7.35 -11.30
CA PRO A 101 -4.53 8.78 -11.53
C PRO A 101 -5.33 9.56 -10.49
N VAL A 102 -5.06 10.86 -10.37
CA VAL A 102 -5.70 11.73 -9.34
C VAL A 102 -7.22 11.74 -9.45
N SER A 103 -7.77 11.74 -10.66
CA SER A 103 -9.23 11.67 -10.89
C SER A 103 -9.86 10.42 -10.27
N ARG A 104 -9.22 9.26 -10.47
CA ARG A 104 -9.70 7.99 -9.91
C ARG A 104 -9.55 7.96 -8.39
N ARG A 105 -8.46 8.53 -7.84
CA ARG A 105 -8.27 8.71 -6.39
C ARG A 105 -9.38 9.56 -5.78
N SER A 106 -9.72 10.69 -6.43
CA SER A 106 -10.82 11.56 -6.00
C SER A 106 -12.18 10.85 -6.01
N ALA A 107 -12.47 10.08 -7.06
CA ALA A 107 -13.69 9.29 -7.14
C ALA A 107 -13.77 8.23 -6.02
N LEU A 108 -12.65 7.57 -5.72
CA LEU A 108 -12.57 6.57 -4.65
C LEU A 108 -12.76 7.21 -3.27
N LEU A 109 -12.16 8.36 -3.01
CA LEU A 109 -12.36 9.12 -1.77
C LEU A 109 -13.82 9.58 -1.64
N SER A 110 -14.45 10.04 -2.73
CA SER A 110 -15.87 10.41 -2.74
C SER A 110 -16.78 9.22 -2.43
N TRP A 111 -16.45 8.03 -2.97
CA TRP A 111 -17.18 6.80 -2.62
C TRP A 111 -17.09 6.49 -1.12
N ALA A 112 -15.90 6.60 -0.54
CA ALA A 112 -15.70 6.32 0.88
C ALA A 112 -16.40 7.34 1.76
N ALA A 113 -16.39 8.62 1.38
CA ALA A 113 -17.10 9.69 2.09
C ALA A 113 -18.64 9.55 2.05
N GLY A 114 -19.17 8.77 1.10
CA GLY A 114 -20.62 8.59 0.91
C GLY A 114 -21.32 7.76 2.01
N ALA A 115 -20.57 7.10 2.92
CA ALA A 115 -21.16 6.40 4.06
C ALA A 115 -20.17 6.28 5.23
N SER A 116 -20.69 6.28 6.45
CA SER A 116 -19.87 6.28 7.68
C SER A 116 -19.13 4.95 7.94
N ASP A 117 -19.57 3.87 7.30
CA ASP A 117 -19.03 2.53 7.44
C ASP A 117 -18.15 2.09 6.26
N ARG A 118 -17.82 3.02 5.32
CA ARG A 118 -16.93 2.77 4.20
C ARG A 118 -15.51 3.17 4.52
N TYR A 119 -14.55 2.29 4.20
CA TYR A 119 -13.12 2.52 4.39
C TYR A 119 -12.31 2.06 3.17
N ILE A 120 -11.16 2.71 2.98
CA ILE A 120 -10.15 2.34 2.02
C ILE A 120 -8.92 1.87 2.79
N LEU A 121 -8.44 0.65 2.50
CA LEU A 121 -7.15 0.15 2.93
C LEU A 121 -6.15 0.46 1.82
N GLU A 122 -5.38 1.52 1.97
CA GLU A 122 -4.32 1.90 1.04
C GLU A 122 -3.05 1.14 1.37
N ASP A 123 -2.71 0.12 0.58
CA ASP A 123 -1.45 -0.63 0.71
C ASP A 123 -0.37 -0.03 -0.20
N ASP A 124 0.60 0.62 0.42
CA ASP A 124 1.61 1.45 -0.22
C ASP A 124 3.01 0.81 -0.09
N TYR A 125 3.12 -0.46 -0.46
CA TYR A 125 4.22 -1.37 -0.15
C TYR A 125 5.59 -1.04 -0.78
N ASP A 126 5.65 -0.27 -1.89
CA ASP A 126 6.89 0.03 -2.63
C ASP A 126 6.96 1.46 -3.21
N SER A 127 6.17 2.38 -2.69
CA SER A 127 6.06 3.76 -3.19
C SER A 127 7.35 4.57 -3.09
N GLU A 128 8.28 4.17 -2.25
CA GLU A 128 9.62 4.74 -2.16
C GLU A 128 10.42 4.55 -3.46
N PHE A 129 10.08 3.56 -4.27
CA PHE A 129 10.77 3.23 -5.52
C PHE A 129 10.08 3.88 -6.73
N ARG A 130 10.09 5.20 -6.77
CA ARG A 130 9.69 5.97 -7.94
C ARG A 130 10.93 6.46 -8.68
N PHE A 131 10.99 6.21 -10.01
CA PHE A 131 12.18 6.42 -10.82
C PHE A 131 12.09 7.65 -11.72
N SER A 132 10.87 8.13 -11.99
CA SER A 132 10.61 9.32 -12.81
C SER A 132 9.40 10.09 -12.29
N GLY A 133 9.32 11.38 -12.67
CA GLY A 133 8.21 12.25 -12.34
C GLY A 133 8.14 12.69 -10.87
N ARG A 134 7.15 13.54 -10.56
CA ARG A 134 6.89 13.99 -9.19
C ARG A 134 6.21 12.88 -8.37
N PRO A 135 6.50 12.77 -7.08
CA PRO A 135 5.75 11.87 -6.19
C PRO A 135 4.24 12.17 -6.26
N ILE A 136 3.43 11.13 -6.39
CA ILE A 136 1.98 11.26 -6.27
C ILE A 136 1.65 11.16 -4.78
N PRO A 137 0.89 12.09 -4.21
CA PRO A 137 0.47 12.03 -2.82
C PRO A 137 -0.27 10.72 -2.52
N ALA A 138 -0.13 10.21 -1.30
CA ALA A 138 -0.92 9.07 -0.85
C ALA A 138 -2.42 9.42 -0.86
N LEU A 139 -3.30 8.43 -1.00
CA LEU A 139 -4.75 8.62 -0.83
C LEU A 139 -5.05 9.21 0.55
N GLN A 140 -4.42 8.67 1.57
CA GLN A 140 -4.56 9.14 2.96
C GLN A 140 -4.24 10.63 3.11
N SER A 141 -3.23 11.15 2.42
CA SER A 141 -2.88 12.58 2.47
C SER A 141 -3.90 13.50 1.80
N LEU A 142 -4.74 12.95 0.92
CA LEU A 142 -5.83 13.65 0.23
C LEU A 142 -7.17 13.50 0.94
N ASP A 143 -7.27 12.55 1.87
CA ASP A 143 -8.49 12.24 2.60
C ASP A 143 -8.81 13.35 3.62
N ARG A 144 -10.02 13.89 3.54
CA ARG A 144 -10.55 14.90 4.47
C ARG A 144 -11.68 14.36 5.34
N ASN A 145 -12.04 13.08 5.14
CA ASN A 145 -13.21 12.47 5.77
C ASN A 145 -12.83 11.33 6.73
N GLU A 146 -11.54 11.12 6.95
CA GLU A 146 -11.03 10.08 7.85
C GLU A 146 -11.49 8.66 7.44
N ARG A 147 -11.42 8.35 6.14
CA ARG A 147 -11.87 7.07 5.55
C ARG A 147 -10.73 6.21 5.04
N VAL A 148 -9.51 6.72 5.00
CA VAL A 148 -8.35 5.97 4.52
C VAL A 148 -7.50 5.48 5.68
N ILE A 149 -7.29 4.17 5.72
CA ILE A 149 -6.32 3.51 6.57
C ILE A 149 -5.10 3.21 5.70
N TYR A 150 -3.97 3.81 6.03
CA TYR A 150 -2.73 3.63 5.29
C TYR A 150 -1.92 2.46 5.85
N LEU A 151 -1.41 1.62 4.96
CA LEU A 151 -0.53 0.50 5.30
C LEU A 151 0.78 0.62 4.54
N ASN A 152 1.90 0.32 5.20
CA ASN A 152 3.21 0.22 4.56
C ASN A 152 4.11 -0.77 5.29
N THR A 153 5.23 -1.14 4.66
CA THR A 153 6.16 -2.14 5.19
C THR A 153 7.62 -1.79 4.88
N PHE A 154 8.49 -1.97 5.85
CA PHE A 154 9.94 -1.88 5.64
C PHE A 154 10.54 -3.13 4.96
N ALA A 155 9.74 -4.18 4.77
CA ALA A 155 10.20 -5.42 4.13
C ALA A 155 10.69 -5.24 2.68
N LYS A 156 10.15 -4.25 1.96
CA LYS A 156 10.55 -3.95 0.58
C LYS A 156 11.68 -2.93 0.49
N THR A 157 11.75 -2.03 1.44
CA THR A 157 12.73 -0.94 1.46
C THR A 157 14.04 -1.32 2.15
N LEU A 158 13.99 -2.23 3.14
CA LEU A 158 15.17 -2.71 3.89
C LEU A 158 15.40 -4.20 3.64
N ALA A 159 14.70 -5.05 4.36
CA ALA A 159 14.83 -6.50 4.23
C ALA A 159 13.54 -7.22 4.61
N PRO A 160 13.13 -8.29 3.88
CA PRO A 160 11.93 -9.06 4.21
C PRO A 160 11.96 -9.70 5.60
N SER A 161 13.14 -10.03 6.11
CA SER A 161 13.36 -10.63 7.43
C SER A 161 13.12 -9.67 8.59
N LEU A 162 13.14 -8.35 8.36
CA LEU A 162 12.91 -7.35 9.40
C LEU A 162 11.48 -7.38 9.95
N ARG A 163 10.52 -7.81 9.14
CA ARG A 163 9.11 -7.99 9.51
C ARG A 163 8.43 -6.76 10.13
N ILE A 164 8.95 -5.56 9.97
CA ILE A 164 8.31 -4.33 10.46
C ILE A 164 7.40 -3.76 9.38
N SER A 165 6.12 -3.69 9.71
CA SER A 165 5.08 -2.99 8.96
C SER A 165 4.33 -2.04 9.89
N TYR A 166 3.60 -1.10 9.34
CA TYR A 166 2.80 -0.18 10.13
C TYR A 166 1.52 0.20 9.40
N MET A 167 0.54 0.62 10.18
CA MET A 167 -0.67 1.25 9.67
C MET A 167 -0.91 2.59 10.36
N VAL A 168 -1.55 3.50 9.63
CA VAL A 168 -1.99 4.79 10.16
C VAL A 168 -3.50 4.77 10.27
N LEU A 169 -4.00 4.86 11.49
CA LEU A 169 -5.45 4.87 11.76
C LEU A 169 -6.00 6.30 11.75
N PRO A 170 -7.17 6.53 11.16
CA PRO A 170 -7.93 7.74 11.40
C PRO A 170 -8.23 7.96 12.90
N PRO A 171 -8.37 9.21 13.38
CA PRO A 171 -8.56 9.50 14.80
C PRO A 171 -9.70 8.72 15.45
N HIS A 172 -10.87 8.65 14.83
CA HIS A 172 -12.02 7.92 15.39
C HIS A 172 -11.79 6.40 15.46
N LEU A 173 -11.00 5.82 14.56
CA LEU A 173 -10.61 4.42 14.63
C LEU A 173 -9.51 4.18 15.67
N LEU A 174 -8.65 5.17 15.94
CA LEU A 174 -7.69 5.10 17.03
C LEU A 174 -8.40 5.04 18.40
N GLU A 175 -9.46 5.83 18.60
CA GLU A 175 -10.27 5.77 19.82
C GLU A 175 -10.91 4.39 19.99
N ARG A 176 -11.46 3.84 18.88
CA ARG A 176 -12.01 2.49 18.86
C ARG A 176 -10.94 1.43 19.14
N TRP A 177 -9.77 1.56 18.52
CA TRP A 177 -8.61 0.70 18.77
C TRP A 177 -8.22 0.67 20.25
N ARG A 178 -8.09 1.84 20.87
CA ARG A 178 -7.75 1.95 22.30
C ARG A 178 -8.80 1.33 23.22
N ARG A 179 -10.06 1.32 22.83
CA ARG A 179 -11.14 0.72 23.62
C ARG A 179 -11.25 -0.78 23.43
N GLU A 180 -11.10 -1.27 22.19
CA GLU A 180 -11.46 -2.64 21.82
C GLU A 180 -10.23 -3.56 21.65
N LEU A 181 -9.07 -3.02 21.29
CA LEU A 181 -7.87 -3.80 20.94
C LEU A 181 -6.62 -3.42 21.75
N TRP A 182 -6.77 -2.67 22.83
CA TRP A 182 -5.67 -2.19 23.69
C TRP A 182 -4.81 -3.33 24.29
N PHE A 183 -5.38 -4.51 24.45
CA PHE A 183 -4.72 -5.66 25.04
C PHE A 183 -3.75 -6.38 24.08
N TYR A 184 -3.74 -6.02 22.82
CA TYR A 184 -2.74 -6.53 21.88
C TYR A 184 -1.40 -5.84 22.09
N SER A 185 -0.39 -6.65 22.49
CA SER A 185 0.98 -6.17 22.54
C SER A 185 1.57 -6.02 21.14
N SER A 186 2.53 -5.11 20.97
CA SER A 186 3.28 -5.04 19.72
C SER A 186 4.00 -6.36 19.44
N THR A 187 3.88 -6.85 18.22
CA THR A 187 4.55 -8.07 17.75
C THR A 187 5.97 -7.81 17.24
N VAL A 188 6.41 -6.56 17.24
CA VAL A 188 7.78 -6.17 16.89
C VAL A 188 8.50 -5.83 18.19
N PRO A 189 9.64 -6.48 18.51
CA PRO A 189 10.43 -6.17 19.70
C PRO A 189 10.83 -4.70 19.79
N SER A 190 10.80 -4.12 20.98
CA SER A 190 11.12 -2.70 21.19
C SER A 190 12.52 -2.33 20.70
N PHE A 191 13.51 -3.20 20.92
CA PHE A 191 14.87 -2.94 20.48
C PHE A 191 15.00 -2.85 18.94
N GLU A 192 14.20 -3.60 18.17
CA GLU A 192 14.14 -3.50 16.71
C GLU A 192 13.49 -2.20 16.27
N GLN A 193 12.42 -1.80 16.97
CA GLN A 193 11.77 -0.50 16.72
C GLN A 193 12.72 0.67 17.00
N ASP A 194 13.43 0.63 18.14
CA ASP A 194 14.40 1.65 18.51
C ASP A 194 15.58 1.69 17.55
N THR A 195 16.09 0.52 17.12
CA THR A 195 17.14 0.42 16.11
C THR A 195 16.72 1.05 14.79
N LEU A 196 15.50 0.74 14.31
CA LEU A 196 14.96 1.34 13.11
C LEU A 196 14.76 2.86 13.27
N ALA A 197 14.25 3.30 14.41
CA ALA A 197 14.06 4.72 14.70
C ALA A 197 15.37 5.49 14.66
N LEU A 198 16.42 4.98 15.29
CA LEU A 198 17.76 5.56 15.25
C LEU A 198 18.36 5.56 13.84
N PHE A 199 18.16 4.47 13.08
CA PHE A 199 18.60 4.36 11.69
C PHE A 199 17.96 5.44 10.80
N MET A 200 16.67 5.70 10.99
CA MET A 200 15.93 6.76 10.31
C MET A 200 16.39 8.15 10.76
N GLN A 201 16.41 8.42 12.07
CA GLN A 201 16.80 9.72 12.65
C GLN A 201 18.21 10.17 12.26
N ARG A 202 19.15 9.22 12.12
CA ARG A 202 20.53 9.50 11.67
C ARG A 202 20.65 9.64 10.13
N GLY A 203 19.54 9.61 9.39
CA GLY A 203 19.50 9.75 7.94
C GLY A 203 20.11 8.56 7.18
N HIS A 204 20.33 7.42 7.85
CA HIS A 204 20.84 6.22 7.20
C HIS A 204 19.80 5.60 6.27
N PHE A 205 18.52 5.67 6.65
CA PHE A 205 17.41 5.15 5.87
C PHE A 205 17.27 5.87 4.53
N GLU A 206 17.29 7.19 4.51
CA GLU A 206 17.20 8.00 3.29
C GLU A 206 18.40 7.76 2.36
N ARG A 207 19.61 7.66 2.93
CA ARG A 207 20.82 7.30 2.16
C ARG A 207 20.73 5.89 1.57
N HIS A 208 20.17 4.94 2.32
CA HIS A 208 19.92 3.59 1.83
C HIS A 208 18.90 3.60 0.68
N LEU A 209 17.76 4.28 0.84
CA LEU A 209 16.75 4.41 -0.21
C LEU A 209 17.30 5.05 -1.49
N ALA A 210 18.10 6.12 -1.37
CA ALA A 210 18.71 6.76 -2.53
C ALA A 210 19.62 5.78 -3.31
N ARG A 211 20.47 5.02 -2.61
CA ARG A 211 21.32 4.00 -3.24
C ARG A 211 20.50 2.86 -3.84
N ALA A 212 19.46 2.40 -3.13
CA ALA A 212 18.59 1.34 -3.61
C ALA A 212 17.86 1.77 -4.90
N ARG A 213 17.27 2.97 -4.93
CA ARG A 213 16.63 3.53 -6.14
C ARG A 213 17.57 3.55 -7.34
N ASN A 214 18.78 4.07 -7.17
CA ASN A 214 19.76 4.13 -8.27
C ASN A 214 20.12 2.73 -8.77
N ARG A 215 20.29 1.76 -7.87
CA ARG A 215 20.58 0.36 -8.23
C ARG A 215 19.42 -0.30 -8.96
N TYR A 216 18.17 -0.11 -8.49
CA TYR A 216 17.00 -0.67 -9.16
C TYR A 216 16.75 0.00 -10.51
N LYS A 217 16.96 1.31 -10.62
CA LYS A 217 16.90 2.04 -11.90
C LYS A 217 17.89 1.45 -12.91
N ALA A 218 19.14 1.32 -12.54
CA ALA A 218 20.17 0.76 -13.42
C ALA A 218 19.87 -0.70 -13.84
N ARG A 219 19.40 -1.55 -12.92
CA ARG A 219 18.99 -2.92 -13.25
C ARG A 219 17.81 -2.97 -14.22
N ARG A 220 16.84 -2.09 -14.05
CA ARG A 220 15.68 -1.97 -14.94
C ARG A 220 16.08 -1.52 -16.34
N GLU A 221 16.99 -0.55 -16.43
CA GLU A 221 17.52 -0.09 -17.72
C GLU A 221 18.30 -1.20 -18.42
N ALA A 222 19.15 -1.93 -17.68
CA ALA A 222 19.88 -3.08 -18.21
C ALA A 222 18.94 -4.20 -18.69
N LEU A 223 17.87 -4.50 -17.93
CA LEU A 223 16.86 -5.48 -18.35
C LEU A 223 16.18 -5.08 -19.66
N ARG A 224 15.80 -3.81 -19.78
CA ARG A 224 15.17 -3.28 -21.01
C ARG A 224 16.11 -3.30 -22.19
N ALA A 225 17.38 -2.98 -21.99
CA ALA A 225 18.41 -3.06 -23.04
C ALA A 225 18.59 -4.50 -23.51
N ALA A 226 18.77 -5.44 -22.59
CA ALA A 226 18.89 -6.86 -22.91
C ALA A 226 17.66 -7.42 -23.63
N ALA A 227 16.46 -7.05 -23.20
CA ALA A 227 15.22 -7.46 -23.88
C ALA A 227 15.14 -6.94 -25.33
N LYS A 228 15.66 -5.73 -25.58
CA LYS A 228 15.75 -5.19 -26.94
C LYS A 228 16.80 -5.95 -27.78
N GLU A 229 17.97 -6.19 -27.23
CA GLU A 229 19.06 -6.90 -27.92
C GLU A 229 18.70 -8.34 -28.27
N THR A 230 17.89 -9.00 -27.44
CA THR A 230 17.47 -10.40 -27.66
C THR A 230 16.20 -10.53 -28.52
N GLY A 231 15.64 -9.44 -29.06
CA GLY A 231 14.39 -9.47 -29.85
C GLY A 231 13.12 -9.74 -29.00
N LEU A 232 13.23 -9.75 -27.67
CA LEU A 232 12.06 -10.00 -26.80
C LEU A 232 11.00 -8.90 -26.93
N LEU A 233 11.40 -7.68 -27.28
CA LEU A 233 10.49 -6.56 -27.52
C LEU A 233 9.81 -6.61 -28.90
N ASP A 234 10.20 -7.52 -29.78
CA ASP A 234 9.52 -7.75 -31.07
C ASP A 234 8.24 -8.59 -30.89
N ILE A 235 8.15 -9.33 -29.76
CA ILE A 235 7.02 -10.20 -29.42
C ILE A 235 6.32 -9.78 -28.13
N GLY A 236 6.71 -8.66 -27.54
CA GLY A 236 6.10 -8.22 -26.29
C GLY A 236 6.49 -6.80 -25.88
N ARG A 237 5.82 -6.30 -24.85
CA ARG A 237 6.06 -4.96 -24.30
C ARG A 237 6.08 -4.97 -22.78
N PHE A 238 6.94 -4.17 -22.18
CA PHE A 238 6.92 -3.95 -20.74
C PHE A 238 5.79 -3.00 -20.32
N SER A 239 5.24 -3.21 -19.11
CA SER A 239 4.45 -2.19 -18.43
C SER A 239 5.27 -0.89 -18.28
N SER A 240 4.60 0.25 -17.99
CA SER A 240 5.24 1.59 -17.97
C SER A 240 6.49 1.67 -17.09
N GLY A 241 6.48 0.98 -15.96
CA GLY A 241 7.68 0.77 -15.14
C GLY A 241 8.32 2.02 -14.54
N ASP A 242 7.57 3.11 -14.33
CA ASP A 242 8.11 4.34 -13.72
C ASP A 242 8.13 4.32 -12.19
N ALA A 243 7.53 3.30 -11.61
CA ALA A 243 7.48 3.09 -10.17
C ALA A 243 7.56 1.59 -9.83
N GLY A 244 7.87 1.31 -8.56
CA GLY A 244 7.81 -0.02 -7.96
C GLY A 244 8.94 -0.95 -8.32
N LEU A 245 8.89 -2.15 -7.73
CA LEU A 245 9.96 -3.14 -7.76
C LEU A 245 9.73 -4.27 -8.77
N HIS A 246 8.64 -4.24 -9.54
CA HIS A 246 8.36 -5.26 -10.56
C HIS A 246 7.98 -4.62 -11.90
N LEU A 247 8.11 -5.37 -12.95
CA LEU A 247 7.68 -5.06 -14.30
C LEU A 247 6.90 -6.24 -14.85
N LEU A 248 5.85 -5.97 -15.61
CA LEU A 248 5.20 -6.98 -16.44
C LEU A 248 5.74 -6.92 -17.85
N LEU A 249 5.92 -8.08 -18.44
CA LEU A 249 6.10 -8.25 -19.87
C LEU A 249 4.80 -8.83 -20.45
N TRP A 250 4.16 -8.09 -21.32
CA TRP A 250 3.01 -8.54 -22.09
C TRP A 250 3.53 -9.16 -23.37
N LEU A 251 3.20 -10.42 -23.61
CA LEU A 251 3.51 -11.09 -24.88
C LEU A 251 2.32 -10.92 -25.82
N GLU A 252 2.61 -10.60 -27.09
CA GLU A 252 1.65 -10.60 -28.16
C GLU A 252 1.62 -12.01 -28.76
N GLY A 253 0.50 -12.71 -28.58
CA GLY A 253 0.27 -14.06 -29.07
C GLY A 253 -0.80 -14.09 -30.13
#